data_0f457ba77c4eeff374d8ae0aac0a0d65
#
_entry.id   0f457ba77c4eeff374d8ae0aac0a0d65
#
_cell.length_a   1.000
_cell.length_b   1.000
_cell.length_c   1.000
_cell.angle_alpha   90.00
_cell.angle_beta   90.00
_cell.angle_gamma   90.00
#
_symmetry.space_group_name_H-M   'P 1'
#
loop_
_entity.id
_entity.type
_entity.pdbx_description
1 polymer ?
#
loop_
_entity_poly.entity_id
_entity_poly.type
_entity_poly.pdbx_seq_one_letter_code
_entity_poly.pdbx_strand_id
1 'polypeptide(L)'
;MLRITKFLFAAFIFAAMQFSTPTLAKPMTVGPEKCGKCHRDEAKVWKDTRHFKSFKTVHKHKTAKKILKAVGEKRMKRSAICATCHYTTVEKKGKMKPVAGTSCESCHGNASEWISLHNDYGGPGAKRESETPEHKAARLEKSKAAGMIHSSMLYEIAENCMSCHGLANDKLSGEHASAMLDNGHPLNANYEIVEYSQGSVRHRFYPPKVTENQVMSKAQMSRLYVIGAAAALVSATNAIKKTDHPKYVEAQNARISKAKAVLSKIPDAKTLLSAPSAEAGKALAAAIKDKDLSSLVGAELPTSFK
;
A
#
# COMPACT_ATOMS: atom_id res chain seq x y z
N MET A 1 28.00 68.29 -42.39
CA MET A 1 26.75 67.62 -42.73
C MET A 1 26.74 66.26 -42.00
N LEU A 2 26.07 66.24 -40.89
CA LEU A 2 26.03 65.03 -39.96
C LEU A 2 24.74 64.30 -40.17
N ARG A 3 24.75 63.06 -40.70
CA ARG A 3 23.53 62.22 -40.86
C ARG A 3 23.35 61.37 -39.61
N ILE A 4 22.29 61.65 -38.86
CA ILE A 4 21.87 60.93 -37.70
C ILE A 4 21.02 59.74 -38.18
N THR A 5 21.51 58.48 -38.00
CA THR A 5 20.79 57.25 -38.29
C THR A 5 20.01 56.86 -37.05
N LYS A 6 18.69 56.88 -37.13
CA LYS A 6 17.82 56.45 -36.06
C LYS A 6 17.71 54.89 -36.04
N PHE A 7 18.23 54.27 -35.01
CA PHE A 7 17.97 52.83 -34.73
C PHE A 7 16.61 52.67 -34.01
N LEU A 8 15.67 52.03 -34.66
CA LEU A 8 14.43 51.59 -34.07
C LEU A 8 14.68 50.25 -33.33
N PHE A 9 14.64 50.27 -32.02
CA PHE A 9 14.64 49.07 -31.18
C PHE A 9 13.21 48.52 -31.12
N ALA A 10 12.92 47.41 -31.81
CA ALA A 10 11.70 46.66 -31.68
C ALA A 10 11.81 45.76 -30.45
N ALA A 11 11.16 46.13 -29.36
CA ALA A 11 11.05 45.28 -28.16
C ALA A 11 10.02 44.17 -28.44
N PHE A 12 10.49 42.93 -28.61
CA PHE A 12 9.65 41.75 -28.65
C PHE A 12 9.25 41.39 -27.22
N ILE A 13 8.00 41.67 -26.85
CA ILE A 13 7.40 41.21 -25.59
C ILE A 13 7.02 39.74 -25.78
N PHE A 14 7.87 38.83 -25.26
CA PHE A 14 7.54 37.42 -25.16
C PHE A 14 6.55 37.27 -24.01
N ALA A 15 5.26 37.17 -24.28
CA ALA A 15 4.24 36.79 -23.33
C ALA A 15 4.46 35.31 -23.00
N ALA A 16 5.12 35.00 -21.89
CA ALA A 16 5.21 33.65 -21.33
C ALA A 16 3.81 33.24 -20.86
N MET A 17 3.06 32.50 -21.68
CA MET A 17 1.89 31.76 -21.24
C MET A 17 2.35 30.76 -20.21
N GLN A 18 2.18 31.08 -18.95
CA GLN A 18 2.30 30.10 -17.86
C GLN A 18 1.14 29.11 -17.99
N PHE A 19 1.40 27.96 -18.61
CA PHE A 19 0.54 26.81 -18.50
C PHE A 19 0.56 26.33 -17.04
N SER A 20 -0.43 26.78 -16.26
CA SER A 20 -0.69 26.22 -14.96
C SER A 20 -1.06 24.77 -15.18
N THR A 21 -0.12 23.84 -14.97
CA THR A 21 -0.44 22.42 -14.88
C THR A 21 -1.46 22.25 -13.77
N PRO A 22 -2.63 21.64 -14.03
CA PRO A 22 -3.60 21.40 -12.97
C PRO A 22 -2.91 20.54 -11.92
N THR A 23 -2.74 21.07 -10.73
CA THR A 23 -2.27 20.31 -9.57
C THR A 23 -3.37 19.29 -9.28
N LEU A 24 -3.18 18.03 -9.67
CA LEU A 24 -4.10 16.96 -9.34
C LEU A 24 -4.26 16.94 -7.82
N ALA A 25 -5.48 17.10 -7.34
CA ALA A 25 -5.78 17.04 -5.93
C ALA A 25 -5.28 15.71 -5.38
N LYS A 26 -4.60 15.72 -4.23
CA LYS A 26 -4.10 14.49 -3.61
C LYS A 26 -5.28 13.58 -3.30
N PRO A 27 -5.29 12.31 -3.78
CA PRO A 27 -6.40 11.41 -3.55
C PRO A 27 -6.73 11.27 -2.05
N MET A 28 -8.02 11.38 -1.71
CA MET A 28 -8.50 11.32 -0.34
C MET A 28 -9.23 10.00 -0.07
N THR A 29 -9.23 9.60 1.19
CA THR A 29 -9.95 8.43 1.67
C THR A 29 -11.45 8.70 1.75
N VAL A 30 -12.26 7.80 1.21
CA VAL A 30 -13.75 7.89 1.25
C VAL A 30 -14.39 7.04 2.34
N GLY A 31 -13.64 6.07 2.87
CA GLY A 31 -14.04 5.16 3.93
C GLY A 31 -14.68 3.85 3.47
N PRO A 32 -14.55 2.77 4.29
CA PRO A 32 -14.93 1.41 3.89
C PRO A 32 -16.43 1.21 3.65
N GLU A 33 -17.28 2.08 4.20
CA GLU A 33 -18.73 2.01 3.96
C GLU A 33 -19.09 2.22 2.49
N LYS A 34 -18.32 3.05 1.76
CA LYS A 34 -18.52 3.26 0.34
C LYS A 34 -18.22 1.99 -0.47
N CYS A 35 -17.12 1.31 -0.14
CA CYS A 35 -16.72 0.05 -0.78
C CYS A 35 -17.72 -1.08 -0.50
N GLY A 36 -18.13 -1.24 0.76
CA GLY A 36 -19.04 -2.29 1.21
C GLY A 36 -20.44 -2.25 0.62
N LYS A 37 -20.84 -1.18 -0.07
CA LYS A 37 -22.13 -1.12 -0.81
C LYS A 37 -22.17 -2.13 -1.96
N CYS A 38 -21.04 -2.32 -2.64
CA CYS A 38 -20.89 -3.25 -3.77
C CYS A 38 -20.07 -4.50 -3.38
N HIS A 39 -18.99 -4.34 -2.61
CA HIS A 39 -18.11 -5.40 -2.14
C HIS A 39 -18.56 -5.99 -0.80
N ARG A 40 -19.76 -6.60 -0.80
CA ARG A 40 -20.43 -7.07 0.44
C ARG A 40 -19.70 -8.23 1.10
N ASP A 41 -19.24 -9.19 0.31
CA ASP A 41 -18.59 -10.40 0.83
C ASP A 41 -17.16 -10.09 1.32
N GLU A 42 -16.43 -9.25 0.60
CA GLU A 42 -15.13 -8.74 1.03
C GLU A 42 -15.25 -7.92 2.32
N ALA A 43 -16.29 -7.07 2.42
CA ALA A 43 -16.56 -6.28 3.63
C ALA A 43 -16.96 -7.18 4.82
N LYS A 44 -17.67 -8.29 4.59
CA LYS A 44 -17.98 -9.27 5.61
C LYS A 44 -16.72 -9.92 6.17
N VAL A 45 -15.82 -10.41 5.30
CA VAL A 45 -14.52 -10.97 5.72
C VAL A 45 -13.72 -9.92 6.50
N TRP A 46 -13.59 -8.70 5.99
CA TRP A 46 -12.85 -7.64 6.66
C TRP A 46 -13.34 -7.36 8.08
N LYS A 47 -14.66 -7.40 8.34
CA LYS A 47 -15.24 -7.19 9.67
C LYS A 47 -14.80 -8.24 10.69
N ASP A 48 -14.38 -9.40 10.27
CA ASP A 48 -13.88 -10.46 11.16
C ASP A 48 -12.37 -10.32 11.43
N THR A 49 -11.65 -9.49 10.70
CA THR A 49 -10.19 -9.29 10.84
C THR A 49 -9.80 -8.53 12.10
N ARG A 50 -8.54 -8.70 12.52
CA ARG A 50 -7.92 -7.85 13.54
C ARG A 50 -7.86 -6.38 13.10
N HIS A 51 -7.70 -6.10 11.80
CA HIS A 51 -7.70 -4.74 11.25
C HIS A 51 -9.01 -4.00 11.57
N PHE A 52 -10.15 -4.62 11.33
CA PHE A 52 -11.44 -4.03 11.71
C PHE A 52 -11.59 -3.87 13.22
N LYS A 53 -11.31 -4.95 13.97
CA LYS A 53 -11.48 -4.99 15.43
C LYS A 53 -10.58 -3.99 16.16
N SER A 54 -9.41 -3.67 15.57
CA SER A 54 -8.44 -2.70 16.13
C SER A 54 -9.03 -1.31 16.36
N PHE A 55 -10.02 -0.90 15.57
CA PHE A 55 -10.70 0.39 15.77
C PHE A 55 -11.27 0.58 17.17
N LYS A 56 -11.74 -0.51 17.78
CA LYS A 56 -12.32 -0.52 19.13
C LYS A 56 -11.33 -0.93 20.22
N THR A 57 -10.22 -1.57 19.88
CA THR A 57 -9.35 -2.25 20.84
C THR A 57 -7.96 -1.65 21.00
N VAL A 58 -7.30 -1.22 19.90
CA VAL A 58 -5.88 -0.83 19.93
C VAL A 58 -5.58 0.31 20.90
N HIS A 59 -6.44 1.32 20.98
CA HIS A 59 -6.28 2.46 21.89
C HIS A 59 -6.54 2.13 23.36
N LYS A 60 -7.07 0.94 23.65
CA LYS A 60 -7.29 0.40 25.00
C LYS A 60 -6.16 -0.52 25.47
N HIS A 61 -5.19 -0.82 24.59
CA HIS A 61 -4.07 -1.67 24.95
C HIS A 61 -3.28 -1.09 26.12
N LYS A 62 -2.79 -1.94 27.03
CA LYS A 62 -2.12 -1.54 28.27
C LYS A 62 -0.94 -0.58 28.07
N THR A 63 -0.21 -0.72 26.93
CA THR A 63 0.92 0.15 26.57
C THR A 63 0.51 1.42 25.85
N ALA A 64 -0.74 1.54 25.35
CA ALA A 64 -1.16 2.63 24.47
C ALA A 64 -0.95 4.04 25.09
N LYS A 65 -1.28 4.20 26.38
CA LYS A 65 -1.10 5.49 27.08
C LYS A 65 0.38 5.87 27.22
N LYS A 66 1.25 4.87 27.50
CA LYS A 66 2.69 5.06 27.65
C LYS A 66 3.32 5.47 26.32
N ILE A 67 2.97 4.76 25.24
CA ILE A 67 3.41 5.08 23.88
C ILE A 67 2.97 6.47 23.46
N LEU A 68 1.68 6.80 23.66
CA LEU A 68 1.15 8.13 23.32
C LEU A 68 1.92 9.26 24.01
N LYS A 69 2.18 9.12 25.31
CA LYS A 69 2.97 10.11 26.07
C LYS A 69 4.37 10.26 25.49
N ALA A 70 5.01 9.13 25.13
CA ALA A 70 6.38 9.13 24.61
C ALA A 70 6.51 9.81 23.24
N VAL A 71 5.46 9.74 22.39
CA VAL A 71 5.43 10.42 21.08
C VAL A 71 4.73 11.79 21.14
N GLY A 72 4.52 12.38 22.33
CA GLY A 72 3.95 13.70 22.50
C GLY A 72 2.44 13.81 22.23
N GLU A 73 1.73 12.68 22.17
CA GLU A 73 0.33 12.64 21.77
C GLU A 73 -0.63 12.36 22.95
N LYS A 74 -1.84 12.88 22.87
CA LYS A 74 -2.84 12.73 23.96
C LYS A 74 -3.89 11.66 23.67
N ARG A 75 -4.26 11.46 22.41
CA ARG A 75 -5.38 10.58 22.00
C ARG A 75 -5.03 9.86 20.71
N MET A 76 -4.91 8.55 20.74
CA MET A 76 -4.53 7.70 19.60
C MET A 76 -5.38 7.96 18.34
N LYS A 77 -6.70 8.05 18.49
CA LYS A 77 -7.64 8.32 17.38
C LYS A 77 -7.53 9.74 16.77
N ARG A 78 -6.81 10.66 17.42
CA ARG A 78 -6.59 12.04 16.94
C ARG A 78 -5.13 12.29 16.55
N SER A 79 -4.25 11.37 16.85
CA SER A 79 -2.85 11.42 16.49
C SER A 79 -2.67 11.05 15.02
N ALA A 80 -2.08 11.91 14.23
CA ALA A 80 -1.71 11.61 12.85
C ALA A 80 -0.68 10.48 12.78
N ILE A 81 0.25 10.43 13.74
CA ILE A 81 1.28 9.40 13.85
C ILE A 81 0.65 8.00 14.00
N CYS A 82 -0.27 7.86 14.96
CA CYS A 82 -0.96 6.58 15.20
C CYS A 82 -1.92 6.21 14.07
N ALA A 83 -2.64 7.23 13.53
CA ALA A 83 -3.65 7.02 12.50
C ALA A 83 -3.04 6.47 11.20
N THR A 84 -1.81 6.81 10.88
CA THR A 84 -1.12 6.34 9.67
C THR A 84 -1.16 4.81 9.52
N CYS A 85 -1.06 4.05 10.63
CA CYS A 85 -1.05 2.59 10.60
C CYS A 85 -2.31 1.94 11.20
N HIS A 86 -3.02 2.64 12.10
CA HIS A 86 -4.08 2.02 12.91
C HIS A 86 -5.49 2.44 12.53
N TYR A 87 -5.67 3.50 11.75
CA TYR A 87 -7.01 4.02 11.45
C TYR A 87 -7.16 4.48 10.01
N THR A 88 -8.29 4.14 9.43
CA THR A 88 -8.79 4.80 8.23
C THR A 88 -9.44 6.12 8.66
N THR A 89 -8.92 7.23 8.14
CA THR A 89 -9.42 8.58 8.44
C THR A 89 -10.03 9.21 7.20
N VAL A 90 -11.18 9.86 7.36
CA VAL A 90 -11.83 10.62 6.30
C VAL A 90 -11.94 12.09 6.70
N GLU A 91 -11.91 12.98 5.72
CA GLU A 91 -12.16 14.38 5.98
C GLU A 91 -13.66 14.63 6.18
N LYS A 92 -14.01 15.29 7.27
CA LYS A 92 -15.37 15.76 7.58
C LYS A 92 -15.31 17.19 8.11
N LYS A 93 -15.85 18.15 7.36
CA LYS A 93 -15.89 19.59 7.73
C LYS A 93 -14.49 20.13 8.06
N GLY A 94 -13.52 19.92 7.15
CA GLY A 94 -12.13 20.38 7.29
C GLY A 94 -11.29 19.66 8.35
N LYS A 95 -11.78 18.54 8.91
CA LYS A 95 -11.07 17.79 9.96
C LYS A 95 -10.98 16.30 9.61
N MET A 96 -9.79 15.72 9.78
CA MET A 96 -9.60 14.28 9.64
C MET A 96 -10.24 13.56 10.83
N LYS A 97 -11.16 12.63 10.54
CA LYS A 97 -11.86 11.82 11.54
C LYS A 97 -11.63 10.34 11.30
N PRO A 98 -11.20 9.57 12.30
CA PRO A 98 -11.08 8.13 12.19
C PRO A 98 -12.48 7.50 12.13
N VAL A 99 -12.70 6.68 11.12
CA VAL A 99 -14.00 6.02 10.86
C VAL A 99 -13.92 4.51 11.00
N ALA A 100 -12.74 3.93 10.83
CA ALA A 100 -12.49 2.50 10.93
C ALA A 100 -11.05 2.21 11.38
N GLY A 101 -10.74 0.96 11.68
CA GLY A 101 -9.37 0.46 11.69
C GLY A 101 -8.78 0.44 10.27
N THR A 102 -7.65 -0.19 10.07
CA THR A 102 -7.07 -0.40 8.74
C THR A 102 -8.12 -1.07 7.83
N SER A 103 -8.42 -0.46 6.67
CA SER A 103 -9.51 -0.91 5.80
C SER A 103 -9.10 -0.97 4.32
N CYS A 104 -10.08 -1.14 3.45
CA CYS A 104 -9.90 -1.34 2.01
C CYS A 104 -8.84 -0.41 1.39
N GLU A 105 -8.96 0.88 1.62
CA GLU A 105 -8.07 1.90 1.03
C GLU A 105 -6.65 1.89 1.57
N SER A 106 -6.41 1.25 2.72
CA SER A 106 -5.04 1.05 3.23
C SER A 106 -4.21 0.09 2.35
N CYS A 107 -4.87 -0.77 1.59
CA CYS A 107 -4.24 -1.70 0.65
C CYS A 107 -4.49 -1.30 -0.81
N HIS A 108 -5.71 -0.76 -1.12
CA HIS A 108 -6.16 -0.50 -2.48
C HIS A 108 -6.03 0.96 -2.93
N GLY A 109 -5.43 1.83 -2.10
CA GLY A 109 -5.23 3.25 -2.40
C GLY A 109 -6.46 4.12 -2.09
N ASN A 110 -6.21 5.39 -1.81
CA ASN A 110 -7.27 6.37 -1.50
C ASN A 110 -8.22 6.55 -2.68
N ALA A 111 -9.53 6.49 -2.44
CA ALA A 111 -10.51 6.18 -3.49
C ALA A 111 -11.25 7.40 -4.07
N SER A 112 -11.02 8.63 -3.59
CA SER A 112 -11.79 9.79 -4.06
C SER A 112 -11.79 9.96 -5.57
N GLU A 113 -10.64 9.69 -6.22
CA GLU A 113 -10.45 9.95 -7.64
C GLU A 113 -10.83 8.76 -8.53
N TRP A 114 -10.81 7.55 -8.01
CA TRP A 114 -11.04 6.35 -8.82
C TRP A 114 -12.34 5.59 -8.51
N ILE A 115 -13.02 5.91 -7.41
CA ILE A 115 -14.21 5.14 -6.99
C ILE A 115 -15.35 5.14 -8.03
N SER A 116 -15.53 6.23 -8.77
CA SER A 116 -16.50 6.29 -9.87
C SER A 116 -15.97 5.70 -11.16
N LEU A 117 -14.65 5.71 -11.36
CA LEU A 117 -14.01 5.20 -12.57
C LEU A 117 -14.03 3.67 -12.62
N HIS A 118 -13.67 3.00 -11.49
CA HIS A 118 -13.47 1.55 -11.46
C HIS A 118 -14.75 0.74 -11.68
N ASN A 119 -15.91 1.32 -11.53
CA ASN A 119 -17.23 0.70 -11.72
C ASN A 119 -18.04 1.28 -12.89
N ASP A 120 -17.42 2.07 -13.75
CA ASP A 120 -18.03 2.54 -14.99
C ASP A 120 -17.89 1.46 -16.07
N TYR A 121 -18.94 0.70 -16.29
CA TYR A 121 -18.95 -0.42 -17.26
C TYR A 121 -19.40 0.00 -18.68
N GLY A 122 -19.42 1.29 -19.00
CA GLY A 122 -19.79 1.83 -20.31
C GLY A 122 -21.02 2.72 -20.27
N GLY A 123 -21.32 3.34 -19.12
CA GLY A 123 -22.37 4.32 -18.95
C GLY A 123 -23.54 3.88 -18.09
N PRO A 124 -24.59 4.71 -17.99
CA PRO A 124 -25.74 4.46 -17.13
C PRO A 124 -26.45 3.14 -17.46
N GLY A 125 -26.58 2.28 -16.44
CA GLY A 125 -27.24 0.97 -16.58
C GLY A 125 -26.40 -0.14 -17.18
N ALA A 126 -25.19 0.13 -17.66
CA ALA A 126 -24.29 -0.90 -18.14
C ALA A 126 -23.89 -1.87 -17.00
N LYS A 127 -23.87 -3.17 -17.32
CA LYS A 127 -23.53 -4.22 -16.36
C LYS A 127 -22.12 -4.76 -16.66
N ARG A 128 -21.44 -5.22 -15.62
CA ARG A 128 -20.11 -5.81 -15.76
C ARG A 128 -20.06 -6.99 -16.74
N GLU A 129 -21.14 -7.75 -16.83
CA GLU A 129 -21.28 -8.93 -17.70
C GLU A 129 -21.33 -8.57 -19.20
N SER A 130 -21.74 -7.33 -19.52
CA SER A 130 -21.78 -6.83 -20.91
C SER A 130 -20.58 -5.96 -21.28
N GLU A 131 -19.60 -5.78 -20.36
CA GLU A 131 -18.42 -4.96 -20.61
C GLU A 131 -17.47 -5.65 -21.61
N THR A 132 -17.04 -4.93 -22.65
CA THR A 132 -16.06 -5.47 -23.61
C THR A 132 -14.66 -5.53 -22.99
N PRO A 133 -13.78 -6.43 -23.48
CA PRO A 133 -12.39 -6.52 -22.99
C PRO A 133 -11.62 -5.20 -23.12
N GLU A 134 -11.82 -4.46 -24.22
CA GLU A 134 -11.15 -3.19 -24.51
C GLU A 134 -11.60 -2.10 -23.52
N HIS A 135 -12.92 -2.00 -23.28
CA HIS A 135 -13.46 -1.06 -22.30
C HIS A 135 -12.95 -1.38 -20.90
N LYS A 136 -12.96 -2.66 -20.50
CA LYS A 136 -12.41 -3.12 -19.22
C LYS A 136 -10.94 -2.75 -19.06
N ALA A 137 -10.11 -2.95 -20.08
CA ALA A 137 -8.70 -2.58 -20.04
C ALA A 137 -8.52 -1.07 -19.84
N ALA A 138 -9.22 -0.25 -20.63
CA ALA A 138 -9.17 1.20 -20.52
C ALA A 138 -9.67 1.71 -19.16
N ARG A 139 -10.77 1.15 -18.64
CA ARG A 139 -11.34 1.48 -17.34
C ARG A 139 -10.34 1.17 -16.20
N LEU A 140 -9.71 0.00 -16.24
CA LEU A 140 -8.71 -0.38 -15.24
C LEU A 140 -7.48 0.52 -15.29
N GLU A 141 -6.99 0.85 -16.48
CA GLU A 141 -5.84 1.77 -16.61
C GLU A 141 -6.18 3.18 -16.10
N LYS A 142 -7.35 3.73 -16.44
CA LYS A 142 -7.80 5.01 -15.88
C LYS A 142 -7.89 4.98 -14.35
N SER A 143 -8.43 3.90 -13.79
CA SER A 143 -8.58 3.75 -12.34
C SER A 143 -7.23 3.64 -11.65
N LYS A 144 -6.26 2.89 -12.21
CA LYS A 144 -4.89 2.80 -11.69
C LYS A 144 -4.17 4.15 -11.77
N ALA A 145 -4.29 4.86 -12.89
CA ALA A 145 -3.73 6.20 -13.06
C ALA A 145 -4.29 7.20 -12.03
N ALA A 146 -5.55 7.00 -11.61
CA ALA A 146 -6.19 7.78 -10.54
C ALA A 146 -5.84 7.30 -9.12
N GLY A 147 -4.92 6.35 -8.97
CA GLY A 147 -4.39 5.88 -7.69
C GLY A 147 -5.01 4.59 -7.14
N MET A 148 -5.81 3.87 -7.93
CA MET A 148 -6.29 2.54 -7.53
C MET A 148 -5.17 1.52 -7.55
N ILE A 149 -4.97 0.82 -6.43
CA ILE A 149 -4.14 -0.38 -6.39
C ILE A 149 -5.05 -1.58 -6.62
N HIS A 150 -5.07 -2.04 -7.88
CA HIS A 150 -5.87 -3.19 -8.29
C HIS A 150 -5.36 -4.49 -7.65
N SER A 151 -6.22 -5.48 -7.46
CA SER A 151 -5.88 -6.76 -6.83
C SER A 151 -4.78 -7.57 -7.55
N SER A 152 -4.47 -7.25 -8.81
CA SER A 152 -3.34 -7.82 -9.55
C SER A 152 -2.00 -7.11 -9.31
N MET A 153 -2.01 -5.95 -8.67
CA MET A 153 -0.80 -5.17 -8.35
C MET A 153 -0.23 -5.67 -7.02
N LEU A 154 0.28 -6.91 -7.04
CA LEU A 154 0.66 -7.62 -5.82
C LEU A 154 1.84 -6.98 -5.09
N TYR A 155 2.76 -6.33 -5.82
CA TYR A 155 3.89 -5.65 -5.20
C TYR A 155 3.43 -4.42 -4.41
N GLU A 156 2.58 -3.59 -4.98
CA GLU A 156 2.05 -2.38 -4.33
C GLU A 156 1.19 -2.74 -3.10
N ILE A 157 0.43 -3.83 -3.18
CA ILE A 157 -0.31 -4.35 -2.02
C ILE A 157 0.67 -4.80 -0.92
N ALA A 158 1.70 -5.56 -1.28
CA ALA A 158 2.71 -6.02 -0.34
C ALA A 158 3.50 -4.84 0.28
N GLU A 159 3.86 -3.84 -0.50
CA GLU A 159 4.51 -2.60 -0.05
C GLU A 159 3.66 -1.89 1.03
N ASN A 160 2.35 -1.77 0.81
CA ASN A 160 1.43 -1.22 1.80
C ASN A 160 1.40 -2.02 3.10
N CYS A 161 1.43 -3.35 3.03
CA CYS A 161 1.57 -4.18 4.23
C CYS A 161 2.86 -3.87 4.99
N MET A 162 3.98 -3.82 4.28
CA MET A 162 5.30 -3.61 4.86
C MET A 162 5.51 -2.20 5.40
N SER A 163 4.74 -1.21 4.96
CA SER A 163 4.81 0.16 5.50
C SER A 163 4.38 0.22 6.97
N CYS A 164 3.40 -0.59 7.37
CA CYS A 164 2.90 -0.66 8.74
C CYS A 164 3.59 -1.78 9.55
N HIS A 165 3.73 -2.98 8.94
CA HIS A 165 4.29 -4.17 9.56
C HIS A 165 5.84 -4.18 9.62
N GLY A 166 6.43 -3.10 10.06
CA GLY A 166 7.88 -2.95 10.19
C GLY A 166 8.24 -1.59 10.75
N LEU A 167 7.24 -0.78 11.14
CA LEU A 167 7.40 0.64 11.50
C LEU A 167 8.17 1.41 10.42
N ALA A 168 7.94 1.05 9.15
CA ALA A 168 8.70 1.55 8.02
C ALA A 168 8.02 2.72 7.29
N ASN A 169 6.81 3.11 7.68
CA ASN A 169 6.04 4.16 7.02
C ASN A 169 6.83 5.48 6.96
N ASP A 170 6.86 6.13 5.80
CA ASP A 170 7.64 7.35 5.58
C ASP A 170 7.20 8.55 6.44
N LYS A 171 5.94 8.54 6.89
CA LYS A 171 5.41 9.55 7.82
C LYS A 171 5.85 9.34 9.27
N LEU A 172 6.47 8.19 9.59
CA LEU A 172 6.98 7.89 10.92
C LEU A 172 8.46 8.27 10.98
N SER A 173 8.81 9.24 11.84
CA SER A 173 10.21 9.60 12.08
C SER A 173 10.94 8.51 12.86
N GLY A 174 12.27 8.50 12.77
CA GLY A 174 13.11 7.61 13.58
C GLY A 174 12.98 7.83 15.07
N GLU A 175 12.85 9.09 15.51
CA GLU A 175 12.59 9.45 16.89
C GLU A 175 11.29 8.83 17.42
N HIS A 176 10.19 8.97 16.66
CA HIS A 176 8.92 8.35 17.04
C HIS A 176 9.00 6.83 17.05
N ALA A 177 9.69 6.21 16.08
CA ALA A 177 9.88 4.76 16.06
C ALA A 177 10.64 4.27 17.32
N SER A 178 11.72 4.95 17.70
CA SER A 178 12.51 4.67 18.91
C SER A 178 11.65 4.82 20.17
N ALA A 179 10.97 5.96 20.31
CA ALA A 179 10.11 6.21 21.46
C ALA A 179 8.97 5.19 21.59
N MET A 180 8.41 4.74 20.47
CA MET A 180 7.41 3.67 20.46
C MET A 180 7.97 2.35 20.96
N LEU A 181 9.17 1.95 20.50
CA LEU A 181 9.82 0.69 20.88
C LEU A 181 10.22 0.67 22.35
N ASP A 182 10.78 1.75 22.89
CA ASP A 182 11.13 1.92 24.31
C ASP A 182 9.89 1.82 25.22
N ASN A 183 8.73 2.12 24.68
CA ASN A 183 7.48 2.09 25.41
C ASN A 183 6.58 0.88 25.11
N GLY A 184 7.16 -0.16 24.46
CA GLY A 184 6.52 -1.47 24.28
C GLY A 184 5.61 -1.58 23.07
N HIS A 185 5.82 -0.76 22.03
CA HIS A 185 5.19 -1.00 20.73
C HIS A 185 5.82 -2.25 20.10
N PRO A 186 5.02 -3.21 19.62
CA PRO A 186 5.57 -4.40 18.98
C PRO A 186 6.18 -4.06 17.63
N LEU A 187 7.23 -4.81 17.27
CA LEU A 187 7.85 -4.80 15.96
C LEU A 187 7.94 -6.24 15.45
N ASN A 188 7.07 -6.60 14.51
CA ASN A 188 7.02 -7.97 13.99
C ASN A 188 7.96 -8.12 12.78
N ALA A 189 9.17 -8.61 13.03
CA ALA A 189 10.14 -8.91 12.00
C ALA A 189 9.77 -10.15 11.14
N ASN A 190 8.86 -10.99 11.64
CA ASN A 190 8.48 -12.26 11.00
C ASN A 190 7.16 -12.19 10.23
N TYR A 191 6.66 -10.99 9.95
CA TYR A 191 5.46 -10.85 9.14
C TYR A 191 5.68 -11.49 7.75
N GLU A 192 4.73 -12.34 7.33
CA GLU A 192 4.75 -13.02 6.04
C GLU A 192 3.36 -12.88 5.38
N ILE A 193 3.33 -12.38 4.14
CA ILE A 193 2.09 -11.95 3.50
C ILE A 193 1.16 -13.12 3.14
N VAL A 194 1.69 -14.28 2.73
CA VAL A 194 0.86 -15.45 2.34
C VAL A 194 0.11 -15.98 3.55
N GLU A 195 0.76 -16.03 4.71
CA GLU A 195 0.18 -16.51 5.96
C GLU A 195 -1.13 -15.78 6.31
N TYR A 196 -1.16 -14.46 6.09
CA TYR A 196 -2.34 -13.63 6.37
C TYR A 196 -3.29 -13.54 5.18
N SER A 197 -2.77 -13.41 3.95
CA SER A 197 -3.61 -13.27 2.76
C SER A 197 -4.38 -14.54 2.40
N GLN A 198 -3.93 -15.70 2.86
CA GLN A 198 -4.67 -16.96 2.76
C GLN A 198 -5.42 -17.31 4.05
N GLY A 199 -5.19 -16.57 5.12
CA GLY A 199 -5.87 -16.65 6.41
C GLY A 199 -6.98 -15.61 6.58
N SER A 200 -6.86 -14.84 7.67
CA SER A 200 -7.90 -13.93 8.15
C SER A 200 -8.25 -12.78 7.22
N VAL A 201 -7.33 -12.38 6.32
CA VAL A 201 -7.61 -11.29 5.36
C VAL A 201 -7.89 -11.80 3.94
N ARG A 202 -8.10 -13.10 3.75
CA ARG A 202 -8.45 -13.65 2.44
C ARG A 202 -9.85 -13.21 2.02
N HIS A 203 -9.97 -12.48 0.91
CA HIS A 203 -11.22 -11.98 0.34
C HIS A 203 -11.17 -12.03 -1.20
N ARG A 204 -11.07 -13.26 -1.75
CA ARG A 204 -10.81 -13.55 -3.16
C ARG A 204 -12.09 -13.99 -3.88
N PHE A 205 -13.03 -13.06 -4.00
CA PHE A 205 -14.32 -13.26 -4.67
C PHE A 205 -14.22 -12.85 -6.15
N TYR A 206 -13.66 -13.71 -6.99
CA TYR A 206 -13.41 -13.42 -8.41
C TYR A 206 -14.39 -14.14 -9.34
N PRO A 207 -14.74 -13.53 -10.49
CA PRO A 207 -15.47 -14.22 -11.53
C PRO A 207 -14.79 -15.52 -11.96
N PRO A 208 -15.56 -16.56 -12.34
CA PRO A 208 -17.03 -16.60 -12.37
C PRO A 208 -17.68 -16.84 -11.00
N LYS A 209 -16.91 -17.22 -9.98
CA LYS A 209 -17.41 -17.61 -8.64
C LYS A 209 -17.27 -16.47 -7.62
N VAL A 210 -18.03 -15.41 -7.83
CA VAL A 210 -17.95 -14.18 -7.01
C VAL A 210 -18.49 -14.31 -5.58
N THR A 211 -19.10 -15.43 -5.23
CA THR A 211 -19.58 -15.72 -3.88
C THR A 211 -18.70 -16.70 -3.12
N GLU A 212 -17.66 -17.25 -3.79
CA GLU A 212 -16.71 -18.17 -3.20
C GLU A 212 -15.41 -17.45 -2.86
N ASN A 213 -15.00 -17.52 -1.59
CA ASN A 213 -13.70 -16.96 -1.16
C ASN A 213 -12.57 -17.93 -1.56
N GLN A 214 -12.06 -17.76 -2.77
CA GLN A 214 -11.14 -18.69 -3.42
C GLN A 214 -9.78 -18.76 -2.73
N VAL A 215 -9.22 -19.96 -2.65
CA VAL A 215 -7.86 -20.21 -2.17
C VAL A 215 -6.88 -20.00 -3.33
N MET A 216 -5.69 -19.50 -3.05
CA MET A 216 -4.60 -19.46 -4.03
C MET A 216 -4.09 -20.88 -4.34
N SER A 217 -3.76 -21.14 -5.61
CA SER A 217 -2.96 -22.30 -5.98
C SER A 217 -1.54 -22.19 -5.39
N LYS A 218 -0.81 -23.30 -5.32
CA LYS A 218 0.58 -23.30 -4.85
C LYS A 218 1.46 -22.37 -5.67
N ALA A 219 1.26 -22.32 -7.00
CA ALA A 219 1.93 -21.38 -7.90
C ALA A 219 1.61 -19.92 -7.58
N GLN A 220 0.36 -19.58 -7.28
CA GLN A 220 -0.02 -18.22 -6.87
C GLN A 220 0.58 -17.85 -5.51
N MET A 221 0.56 -18.76 -4.55
CA MET A 221 1.17 -18.55 -3.23
C MET A 221 2.68 -18.34 -3.34
N SER A 222 3.38 -19.14 -4.16
CA SER A 222 4.82 -19.01 -4.35
C SER A 222 5.21 -17.64 -4.95
N ARG A 223 4.44 -17.14 -5.92
CA ARG A 223 4.63 -15.79 -6.45
C ARG A 223 4.40 -14.71 -5.37
N LEU A 224 3.31 -14.81 -4.62
CA LEU A 224 3.01 -13.83 -3.56
C LEU A 224 4.08 -13.85 -2.46
N TYR A 225 4.61 -15.02 -2.13
CA TYR A 225 5.70 -15.18 -1.16
C TYR A 225 6.96 -14.44 -1.61
N VAL A 226 7.37 -14.64 -2.87
CA VAL A 226 8.51 -13.94 -3.47
C VAL A 226 8.29 -12.42 -3.54
N ILE A 227 7.08 -12.00 -3.94
CA ILE A 227 6.72 -10.57 -3.99
C ILE A 227 6.71 -9.97 -2.57
N GLY A 228 6.23 -10.69 -1.58
CA GLY A 228 6.28 -10.29 -0.17
C GLY A 228 7.71 -10.11 0.33
N ALA A 229 8.62 -11.02 -0.04
CA ALA A 229 10.05 -10.88 0.26
C ALA A 229 10.67 -9.67 -0.45
N ALA A 230 10.29 -9.40 -1.70
CA ALA A 230 10.73 -8.21 -2.43
C ALA A 230 10.33 -6.90 -1.72
N ALA A 231 9.05 -6.78 -1.36
CA ALA A 231 8.54 -5.62 -0.65
C ALA A 231 9.18 -5.48 0.75
N ALA A 232 9.41 -6.59 1.44
CA ALA A 232 10.10 -6.59 2.73
C ALA A 232 11.55 -6.12 2.62
N LEU A 233 12.29 -6.55 1.58
CA LEU A 233 13.66 -6.11 1.33
C LEU A 233 13.72 -4.60 1.13
N VAL A 234 12.91 -4.06 0.21
CA VAL A 234 12.88 -2.63 -0.09
C VAL A 234 12.48 -1.82 1.13
N SER A 235 11.39 -2.20 1.78
CA SER A 235 10.89 -1.55 2.98
C SER A 235 11.93 -1.53 4.11
N ALA A 236 12.59 -2.66 4.39
CA ALA A 236 13.56 -2.75 5.48
C ALA A 236 14.86 -2.00 5.16
N THR A 237 15.33 -2.04 3.91
CA THR A 237 16.52 -1.30 3.45
C THR A 237 16.34 0.22 3.57
N ASN A 238 15.14 0.72 3.31
CA ASN A 238 14.81 2.13 3.50
C ASN A 238 14.62 2.47 4.98
N ALA A 239 13.93 1.61 5.71
CA ALA A 239 13.58 1.84 7.10
C ALA A 239 14.79 1.85 8.04
N ILE A 240 15.80 0.98 7.82
CA ILE A 240 16.97 0.86 8.71
C ILE A 240 17.74 2.17 8.88
N LYS A 241 17.62 3.10 7.94
CA LYS A 241 18.25 4.41 7.96
C LYS A 241 17.54 5.44 8.86
N LYS A 242 16.39 5.09 9.43
CA LYS A 242 15.55 6.05 10.19
C LYS A 242 16.09 6.31 11.59
N THR A 243 16.70 5.32 12.22
CA THR A 243 17.19 5.42 13.59
C THR A 243 18.22 4.32 13.89
N ASP A 244 19.16 4.62 14.81
CA ASP A 244 20.16 3.67 15.31
C ASP A 244 19.65 2.87 16.53
N HIS A 245 18.38 2.95 16.85
CA HIS A 245 17.79 2.20 17.97
C HIS A 245 18.03 0.69 17.81
N PRO A 246 18.71 0.01 18.78
CA PRO A 246 19.22 -1.35 18.59
C PRO A 246 18.16 -2.36 18.17
N LYS A 247 16.99 -2.37 18.85
CA LYS A 247 15.86 -3.26 18.50
C LYS A 247 15.29 -2.99 17.11
N TYR A 248 15.34 -1.71 16.66
CA TYR A 248 14.86 -1.36 15.33
C TYR A 248 15.82 -1.87 14.25
N VAL A 249 17.11 -1.61 14.43
CA VAL A 249 18.17 -2.05 13.52
C VAL A 249 18.21 -3.57 13.42
N GLU A 250 18.16 -4.27 14.57
CA GLU A 250 18.08 -5.73 14.62
C GLU A 250 16.91 -6.28 13.81
N ALA A 251 15.71 -5.73 14.02
CA ALA A 251 14.52 -6.19 13.31
C ALA A 251 14.57 -5.90 11.80
N GLN A 252 15.11 -4.73 11.38
CA GLN A 252 15.27 -4.45 9.95
C GLN A 252 16.32 -5.37 9.32
N ASN A 253 17.43 -5.65 10.00
CA ASN A 253 18.44 -6.60 9.52
C ASN A 253 17.87 -8.02 9.39
N ALA A 254 17.06 -8.46 10.34
CA ALA A 254 16.37 -9.75 10.26
C ALA A 254 15.43 -9.83 9.04
N ARG A 255 14.67 -8.77 8.77
CA ARG A 255 13.80 -8.67 7.58
C ARG A 255 14.62 -8.70 6.27
N ILE A 256 15.74 -7.96 6.20
CA ILE A 256 16.64 -7.93 5.04
C ILE A 256 17.23 -9.32 4.81
N SER A 257 17.76 -9.98 5.84
CA SER A 257 18.38 -11.30 5.74
C SER A 257 17.39 -12.36 5.28
N LYS A 258 16.18 -12.37 5.85
CA LYS A 258 15.10 -13.29 5.44
C LYS A 258 14.69 -13.07 3.99
N ALA A 259 14.51 -11.82 3.59
CA ALA A 259 14.12 -11.47 2.23
C ALA A 259 15.19 -11.87 1.21
N LYS A 260 16.48 -11.59 1.51
CA LYS A 260 17.60 -11.99 0.65
C LYS A 260 17.70 -13.51 0.50
N ALA A 261 17.48 -14.26 1.59
CA ALA A 261 17.50 -15.74 1.53
C ALA A 261 16.44 -16.31 0.58
N VAL A 262 15.25 -15.72 0.53
CA VAL A 262 14.21 -16.09 -0.44
C VAL A 262 14.58 -15.66 -1.85
N LEU A 263 14.95 -14.39 -2.03
CA LEU A 263 15.17 -13.78 -3.33
C LEU A 263 16.41 -14.32 -4.04
N SER A 264 17.43 -14.77 -3.32
CA SER A 264 18.62 -15.41 -3.93
C SER A 264 18.33 -16.69 -4.70
N LYS A 265 17.18 -17.33 -4.44
CA LYS A 265 16.70 -18.51 -5.18
C LYS A 265 16.00 -18.16 -6.50
N ILE A 266 15.72 -16.87 -6.72
CA ILE A 266 14.92 -16.39 -7.84
C ILE A 266 15.83 -15.69 -8.84
N PRO A 267 16.08 -16.26 -10.04
CA PRO A 267 16.98 -15.67 -11.03
C PRO A 267 16.56 -14.24 -11.44
N ASP A 268 15.26 -13.99 -11.54
CA ASP A 268 14.68 -12.69 -11.91
C ASP A 268 14.91 -11.61 -10.83
N ALA A 269 15.28 -11.97 -9.61
CA ALA A 269 15.48 -11.03 -8.51
C ALA A 269 16.88 -10.37 -8.46
N LYS A 270 17.76 -10.69 -9.42
CA LYS A 270 19.15 -10.21 -9.42
C LYS A 270 19.27 -8.68 -9.32
N THR A 271 18.50 -7.94 -10.12
CA THR A 271 18.47 -6.47 -10.09
C THR A 271 18.02 -5.93 -8.74
N LEU A 272 16.94 -6.50 -8.20
CA LEU A 272 16.40 -6.10 -6.89
C LEU A 272 17.39 -6.38 -5.76
N LEU A 273 18.10 -7.50 -5.80
CA LEU A 273 19.12 -7.85 -4.79
C LEU A 273 20.32 -6.89 -4.82
N SER A 274 20.72 -6.42 -6.01
CA SER A 274 21.85 -5.48 -6.16
C SER A 274 21.46 -4.03 -5.82
N ALA A 275 20.25 -3.61 -6.17
CA ALA A 275 19.75 -2.25 -5.96
C ALA A 275 18.27 -2.28 -5.52
N PRO A 276 17.98 -2.50 -4.23
CA PRO A 276 16.62 -2.57 -3.71
C PRO A 276 15.87 -1.24 -3.93
N SER A 277 14.83 -1.27 -4.78
CA SER A 277 13.93 -0.15 -5.03
C SER A 277 12.51 -0.63 -5.35
N ALA A 278 11.52 0.25 -5.23
CA ALA A 278 10.14 -0.07 -5.58
C ALA A 278 10.01 -0.45 -7.06
N GLU A 279 10.72 0.23 -7.94
CA GLU A 279 10.76 -0.03 -9.39
C GLU A 279 11.31 -1.42 -9.67
N ALA A 280 12.40 -1.82 -9.02
CA ALA A 280 12.97 -3.16 -9.15
C ALA A 280 12.03 -4.24 -8.60
N GLY A 281 11.31 -3.94 -7.52
CA GLY A 281 10.28 -4.82 -6.95
C GLY A 281 9.09 -5.04 -7.91
N LYS A 282 8.60 -3.96 -8.53
CA LYS A 282 7.54 -4.02 -9.56
C LYS A 282 8.00 -4.77 -10.82
N ALA A 283 9.23 -4.53 -11.25
CA ALA A 283 9.82 -5.25 -12.38
C ALA A 283 9.92 -6.76 -12.11
N LEU A 284 10.35 -7.16 -10.91
CA LEU A 284 10.34 -8.55 -10.49
C LEU A 284 8.91 -9.13 -10.50
N ALA A 285 7.93 -8.43 -9.92
CA ALA A 285 6.55 -8.90 -9.89
C ALA A 285 5.99 -9.11 -11.31
N ALA A 286 6.32 -8.23 -12.24
CA ALA A 286 5.94 -8.38 -13.66
C ALA A 286 6.64 -9.58 -14.32
N ALA A 287 7.93 -9.79 -14.06
CA ALA A 287 8.72 -10.87 -14.65
C ALA A 287 8.26 -12.26 -14.19
N ILE A 288 7.70 -12.37 -12.98
CA ILE A 288 7.27 -13.66 -12.40
C ILE A 288 5.74 -13.88 -12.45
N LYS A 289 4.99 -12.97 -13.05
CA LYS A 289 3.52 -12.94 -12.93
C LYS A 289 2.82 -14.25 -13.36
N ASP A 290 3.38 -14.95 -14.35
CA ASP A 290 2.83 -16.20 -14.90
C ASP A 290 3.69 -17.44 -14.57
N LYS A 291 4.76 -17.27 -13.76
CA LYS A 291 5.67 -18.37 -13.39
C LYS A 291 5.15 -19.18 -12.22
N ASP A 292 5.39 -20.46 -12.22
CA ASP A 292 5.29 -21.32 -11.04
C ASP A 292 6.66 -21.40 -10.36
N LEU A 293 6.76 -20.80 -9.18
CA LEU A 293 7.98 -20.77 -8.38
C LEU A 293 7.96 -21.81 -7.24
N SER A 294 6.97 -22.71 -7.24
CA SER A 294 6.80 -23.68 -6.16
C SER A 294 7.94 -24.69 -6.03
N SER A 295 8.69 -24.95 -7.10
CA SER A 295 9.91 -25.75 -7.06
C SER A 295 11.07 -25.04 -6.33
N LEU A 296 11.10 -23.72 -6.33
CA LEU A 296 12.17 -22.91 -5.74
C LEU A 296 11.90 -22.54 -4.28
N VAL A 297 10.64 -22.20 -3.95
CA VAL A 297 10.26 -21.69 -2.62
C VAL A 297 9.09 -22.46 -1.98
N GLY A 298 8.59 -23.50 -2.61
CA GLY A 298 7.40 -24.21 -2.14
C GLY A 298 7.53 -24.89 -0.78
N ALA A 299 8.75 -25.24 -0.36
CA ALA A 299 9.04 -25.80 0.96
C ALA A 299 8.99 -24.74 2.08
N GLU A 300 9.05 -23.47 1.72
CA GLU A 300 9.05 -22.34 2.66
C GLU A 300 7.67 -21.67 2.79
N LEU A 301 6.72 -22.09 1.96
CA LEU A 301 5.35 -21.58 2.06
C LEU A 301 4.74 -21.95 3.41
N PRO A 302 3.94 -21.05 4.01
CA PRO A 302 3.22 -21.36 5.24
C PRO A 302 2.36 -22.60 5.10
N THR A 303 2.43 -23.50 6.06
CA THR A 303 1.59 -24.70 6.17
C THR A 303 0.30 -24.44 6.93
N SER A 304 0.21 -23.32 7.65
CA SER A 304 -0.97 -22.83 8.34
C SER A 304 -1.16 -21.33 8.08
N PHE A 305 -2.40 -20.87 8.10
CA PHE A 305 -2.75 -19.49 7.80
C PHE A 305 -3.38 -18.81 9.03
N LYS A 306 -3.07 -17.49 9.21
CA LYS A 306 -3.47 -16.66 10.37
C LYS A 306 -4.61 -15.72 10.06
#